data_d91626d6047e7354e77d55356b77a452
#
_entry.id   d91626d6047e7354e77d55356b77a452
#
_cell.length_a   1.000
_cell.length_b   1.000
_cell.length_c   1.000
_cell.angle_alpha   90.00
_cell.angle_beta   90.00
_cell.angle_gamma   90.00
#
_symmetry.space_group_name_H-M   'P 1'
#
loop_
_entity.id
_entity.type
_entity.pdbx_description
1 polymer ?
#
loop_
_entity_poly.entity_id
_entity_poly.type
_entity_poly.pdbx_seq_one_letter_code
_entity_poly.pdbx_strand_id
1 'polypeptide(L)'
;AGHVTLHHLHAQGRQAADWPDLAPPPQPRKSSLLVNRQPVEKIIEPDDAAFSGVVFKVQANMDANHRDRIAFVRMASGKYTPGMKLKVQRTAKELRPTSVVTFLSQRREAVDEAYAGDIIGFTTHGGVQLGDTITDGANLQFTGLPFFAPEMFMTVLLRNPLRTKQLQQGLVQLGEEGAIQVFKPEMGGAMLLGAVGQLQFEVVQHRLKGEYDCDVRLESCQYTGARWITADTPAELRAFTDAYPTRMALDAANTLAYLCTSPYDVRLAQERFPKIHFHPLREHAGLALGNAG
;
A
#
# COMPACT_ATOMS: atom_id res chain seq x y z
N ALA A 1 27.63 15.75 12.66
CA ALA A 1 26.84 15.33 13.80
C ALA A 1 26.00 14.14 13.33
N GLY A 2 26.37 12.93 13.80
CA GLY A 2 25.65 11.73 13.42
C GLY A 2 24.21 11.77 13.91
N HIS A 3 23.26 11.44 13.05
CA HIS A 3 21.89 11.17 13.49
C HIS A 3 21.94 9.90 14.34
N VAL A 4 21.86 10.10 15.64
CA VAL A 4 21.64 8.99 16.57
C VAL A 4 20.14 8.72 16.57
N THR A 5 19.73 7.50 16.35
CA THR A 5 18.31 7.14 16.41
C THR A 5 17.79 7.35 17.84
N LEU A 6 16.55 7.74 17.97
CA LEU A 6 15.92 7.98 19.27
C LEU A 6 16.03 6.78 20.21
N HIS A 7 15.97 5.58 19.63
CA HIS A 7 16.11 4.33 20.36
C HIS A 7 17.51 4.14 20.94
N HIS A 8 18.57 4.45 20.17
CA HIS A 8 19.94 4.40 20.69
C HIS A 8 20.12 5.31 21.91
N LEU A 9 19.49 6.46 21.87
CA LEU A 9 19.54 7.40 22.99
C LEU A 9 18.73 6.89 24.18
N HIS A 10 17.58 6.25 23.95
CA HIS A 10 16.82 5.58 25.02
C HIS A 10 17.60 4.41 25.64
N ALA A 11 18.22 3.58 24.81
CA ALA A 11 19.05 2.48 25.28
C ALA A 11 20.25 2.95 26.11
N GLN A 12 20.68 4.20 25.92
CA GLN A 12 21.73 4.84 26.74
C GLN A 12 21.18 5.56 27.99
N GLY A 13 19.90 5.39 28.31
CA GLY A 13 19.27 5.98 29.49
C GLY A 13 19.04 7.49 29.40
N ARG A 14 19.12 8.10 28.22
CA ARG A 14 18.83 9.51 28.01
C ARG A 14 17.35 9.74 27.81
N GLN A 15 16.86 10.87 28.26
CA GLN A 15 15.46 11.28 28.09
C GLN A 15 15.28 12.23 26.91
N ALA A 16 14.09 12.25 26.33
CA ALA A 16 13.77 13.10 25.18
C ALA A 16 14.01 14.61 25.45
N ALA A 17 13.95 15.03 26.70
CA ALA A 17 14.24 16.40 27.11
C ALA A 17 15.71 16.80 26.89
N ASP A 18 16.61 15.82 26.77
CA ASP A 18 18.04 16.07 26.54
C ASP A 18 18.36 16.37 25.06
N TRP A 19 17.38 16.28 24.17
CA TRP A 19 17.57 16.46 22.71
C TRP A 19 16.43 17.26 22.07
N PRO A 20 16.33 18.54 22.38
CA PRO A 20 15.22 19.37 21.91
C PRO A 20 15.13 19.48 20.38
N ASP A 21 16.25 19.25 19.68
CA ASP A 21 16.33 19.36 18.22
C ASP A 21 16.15 18.00 17.50
N LEU A 22 15.87 16.92 18.22
CA LEU A 22 15.68 15.59 17.65
C LEU A 22 14.21 15.31 17.35
N ALA A 23 13.98 14.37 16.43
CA ALA A 23 12.63 13.92 16.14
C ALA A 23 11.92 13.42 17.42
N PRO A 24 10.61 13.62 17.55
CA PRO A 24 9.88 13.15 18.71
C PRO A 24 10.01 11.64 18.89
N PRO A 25 9.90 11.13 20.12
CA PRO A 25 9.97 9.70 20.39
C PRO A 25 8.92 8.94 19.60
N PRO A 26 9.17 7.65 19.29
CA PRO A 26 8.18 6.82 18.63
C PRO A 26 6.89 6.79 19.46
N GLN A 27 5.76 6.88 18.77
CA GLN A 27 4.45 6.92 19.38
C GLN A 27 3.78 5.55 19.28
N PRO A 28 2.94 5.18 20.25
CA PRO A 28 2.08 4.00 20.16
C PRO A 28 1.29 3.98 18.87
N ARG A 29 1.13 2.79 18.27
CA ARG A 29 0.43 2.60 17.01
C ARG A 29 -0.79 1.70 17.16
N LYS A 30 -1.88 2.15 16.59
CA LYS A 30 -3.08 1.32 16.51
C LYS A 30 -2.86 0.16 15.56
N SER A 31 -3.24 -1.02 16.00
CA SER A 31 -3.24 -2.23 15.21
C SER A 31 -4.54 -3.01 15.41
N SER A 32 -4.82 -3.93 14.52
CA SER A 32 -5.91 -4.88 14.64
C SER A 32 -5.33 -6.29 14.75
N LEU A 33 -5.77 -7.02 15.75
CA LEU A 33 -5.52 -8.44 15.89
C LEU A 33 -6.74 -9.21 15.38
N LEU A 34 -6.52 -10.26 14.62
CA LEU A 34 -7.60 -11.19 14.28
C LEU A 34 -7.72 -12.25 15.38
N VAL A 35 -8.66 -12.06 16.29
CA VAL A 35 -9.03 -13.04 17.31
C VAL A 35 -10.33 -13.72 16.89
N ASN A 36 -10.30 -15.04 16.67
CA ASN A 36 -11.46 -15.80 16.17
C ASN A 36 -12.09 -15.21 14.89
N ARG A 37 -11.26 -14.72 13.98
CA ARG A 37 -11.64 -14.03 12.73
C ARG A 37 -12.33 -12.67 12.91
N GLN A 38 -12.38 -12.16 14.13
CA GLN A 38 -12.90 -10.81 14.40
C GLN A 38 -11.73 -9.84 14.67
N PRO A 39 -11.77 -8.63 14.12
CA PRO A 39 -10.74 -7.62 14.38
C PRO A 39 -10.92 -7.08 15.81
N VAL A 40 -9.85 -7.13 16.58
CA VAL A 40 -9.78 -6.52 17.92
C VAL A 40 -8.70 -5.44 17.87
N GLU A 41 -9.05 -4.23 18.26
CA GLU A 41 -8.07 -3.14 18.33
C GLU A 41 -7.03 -3.43 19.42
N LYS A 42 -5.76 -3.30 19.05
CA LYS A 42 -4.63 -3.38 19.97
C LYS A 42 -3.70 -2.19 19.71
N ILE A 43 -3.30 -1.54 20.78
CA ILE A 43 -2.22 -0.55 20.74
C ILE A 43 -0.90 -1.29 20.86
N ILE A 44 0.03 -0.99 19.96
CA ILE A 44 1.40 -1.49 19.96
C ILE A 44 2.28 -0.39 20.53
N GLU A 45 2.92 -0.70 21.64
CA GLU A 45 3.85 0.20 22.29
C GLU A 45 5.26 0.05 21.68
N PRO A 46 6.05 1.11 21.64
CA PRO A 46 7.41 1.04 21.08
C PRO A 46 8.34 0.07 21.82
N ASP A 47 8.09 -0.17 23.08
CA ASP A 47 8.85 -1.09 23.96
C ASP A 47 8.34 -2.53 23.97
N ASP A 48 7.27 -2.84 23.22
CA ASP A 48 6.86 -4.21 22.97
C ASP A 48 8.04 -5.00 22.39
N ALA A 49 8.33 -6.19 22.97
CA ALA A 49 9.51 -6.97 22.60
C ALA A 49 9.45 -7.54 21.17
N ALA A 50 8.26 -7.82 20.67
CA ALA A 50 8.04 -8.38 19.34
C ALA A 50 8.30 -7.34 18.26
N PHE A 51 9.05 -7.74 17.23
CA PHE A 51 9.26 -6.87 16.06
C PHE A 51 7.95 -6.63 15.32
N SER A 52 7.67 -5.36 15.08
CA SER A 52 6.61 -4.96 14.16
C SER A 52 6.96 -3.68 13.43
N GLY A 53 6.48 -3.56 12.20
CA GLY A 53 6.69 -2.37 11.39
C GLY A 53 5.70 -2.28 10.24
N VAL A 54 5.64 -1.12 9.62
CA VAL A 54 4.76 -0.83 8.49
C VAL A 54 5.57 -0.35 7.30
N VAL A 55 5.26 -0.89 6.13
CA VAL A 55 5.82 -0.44 4.85
C VAL A 55 5.16 0.87 4.47
N PHE A 56 5.90 1.96 4.49
CA PHE A 56 5.37 3.27 4.12
C PHE A 56 5.85 3.75 2.75
N LYS A 57 6.81 3.04 2.13
CA LYS A 57 7.30 3.33 0.78
C LYS A 57 7.86 2.05 0.16
N VAL A 58 7.61 1.86 -1.11
CA VAL A 58 8.31 0.89 -1.97
C VAL A 58 8.88 1.66 -3.15
N GLN A 59 10.14 1.40 -3.49
CA GLN A 59 10.83 2.08 -4.56
C GLN A 59 11.55 1.06 -5.44
N ALA A 60 11.39 1.17 -6.78
CA ALA A 60 12.17 0.39 -7.72
C ALA A 60 13.67 0.68 -7.56
N ASN A 61 14.51 -0.30 -7.82
CA ASN A 61 15.93 -0.06 -7.92
C ASN A 61 16.20 0.85 -9.12
N MET A 62 17.07 1.83 -8.95
CA MET A 62 17.42 2.78 -10.02
C MET A 62 18.27 2.14 -11.13
N ASP A 63 18.81 0.94 -10.89
CA ASP A 63 19.55 0.16 -11.90
C ASP A 63 18.58 -0.68 -12.73
N ALA A 64 18.47 -0.36 -14.02
CA ALA A 64 17.60 -1.07 -14.97
C ALA A 64 17.93 -2.57 -15.14
N ASN A 65 19.14 -3.00 -14.76
CA ASN A 65 19.56 -4.40 -14.81
C ASN A 65 19.10 -5.21 -13.58
N HIS A 66 18.70 -4.53 -12.51
CA HIS A 66 18.21 -5.13 -11.28
C HIS A 66 16.73 -4.88 -11.11
N ARG A 67 15.93 -5.94 -11.10
CA ARG A 67 14.47 -5.88 -10.86
C ARG A 67 14.11 -5.83 -9.38
N ASP A 68 15.08 -5.58 -8.54
CA ASP A 68 14.91 -5.51 -7.11
C ASP A 68 14.23 -4.19 -6.73
N ARG A 69 13.47 -4.24 -5.68
CA ARG A 69 12.85 -3.07 -5.06
C ARG A 69 13.31 -2.95 -3.64
N ILE A 70 13.29 -1.75 -3.13
CA ILE A 70 13.56 -1.49 -1.72
C ILE A 70 12.23 -1.15 -1.05
N ALA A 71 11.87 -1.95 -0.05
CA ALA A 71 10.77 -1.65 0.85
C ALA A 71 11.32 -0.89 2.06
N PHE A 72 10.72 0.25 2.35
CA PHE A 72 11.04 1.08 3.51
C PHE A 72 10.03 0.81 4.60
N VAL A 73 10.50 0.35 5.72
CA VAL A 73 9.69 -0.03 6.88
C VAL A 73 9.97 0.92 8.03
N ARG A 74 8.93 1.55 8.55
CA ARG A 74 8.97 2.21 9.83
C ARG A 74 8.71 1.19 10.93
N MET A 75 9.68 0.99 11.78
CA MET A 75 9.52 0.09 12.93
C MET A 75 8.60 0.72 13.98
N ALA A 76 7.65 -0.06 14.46
CA ALA A 76 6.69 0.36 15.48
C ALA A 76 7.05 -0.21 16.86
N SER A 77 7.60 -1.42 16.91
CA SER A 77 8.02 -2.07 18.15
C SER A 77 9.18 -3.05 17.93
N GLY A 78 9.80 -3.45 19.01
CA GLY A 78 10.82 -4.47 19.06
C GLY A 78 12.15 -4.04 18.45
N LYS A 79 12.97 -5.05 18.17
CA LYS A 79 14.33 -4.91 17.65
C LYS A 79 14.48 -5.75 16.38
N TYR A 80 15.10 -5.17 15.37
CA TYR A 80 15.58 -5.92 14.20
C TYR A 80 17.04 -6.33 14.40
N THR A 81 17.36 -7.57 14.03
CA THR A 81 18.73 -8.07 13.90
C THR A 81 18.90 -8.83 12.59
N PRO A 82 20.09 -8.82 11.97
CA PRO A 82 20.36 -9.56 10.73
C PRO A 82 19.98 -11.04 10.84
N GLY A 83 19.36 -11.55 9.76
CA GLY A 83 18.94 -12.96 9.69
C GLY A 83 17.58 -13.26 10.31
N MET A 84 16.91 -12.29 10.91
CA MET A 84 15.53 -12.49 11.39
C MET A 84 14.60 -12.95 10.27
N LYS A 85 13.72 -13.88 10.62
CA LYS A 85 12.58 -14.24 9.79
C LYS A 85 11.44 -13.27 10.05
N LEU A 86 11.02 -12.58 9.02
CA LEU A 86 9.91 -11.66 9.08
C LEU A 86 8.74 -12.22 8.28
N LYS A 87 7.53 -11.79 8.60
CA LYS A 87 6.30 -12.21 7.94
C LYS A 87 5.53 -10.99 7.44
N VAL A 88 5.15 -11.02 6.17
CA VAL A 88 4.19 -10.06 5.60
C VAL A 88 2.79 -10.52 5.95
N GLN A 89 2.08 -9.78 6.77
CA GLN A 89 0.78 -10.23 7.31
C GLN A 89 -0.28 -10.44 6.23
N ARG A 90 -0.37 -9.56 5.26
CA ARG A 90 -1.35 -9.65 4.16
C ARG A 90 -1.24 -10.95 3.37
N THR A 91 -0.03 -11.40 3.08
CA THR A 91 0.20 -12.59 2.24
C THR A 91 0.56 -13.83 3.04
N ALA A 92 0.76 -13.68 4.35
CA ALA A 92 1.30 -14.69 5.26
C ALA A 92 2.67 -15.28 4.83
N LYS A 93 3.35 -14.63 3.87
CA LYS A 93 4.65 -15.08 3.37
C LYS A 93 5.77 -14.67 4.31
N GLU A 94 6.68 -15.58 4.55
CA GLU A 94 7.94 -15.30 5.23
C GLU A 94 8.90 -14.59 4.25
N LEU A 95 9.64 -13.64 4.79
CA LEU A 95 10.77 -13.01 4.12
C LEU A 95 11.99 -13.02 5.06
N ARG A 96 13.16 -13.12 4.45
CA ARG A 96 14.44 -12.99 5.16
C ARG A 96 15.21 -11.87 4.49
N PRO A 97 15.21 -10.67 5.06
CA PRO A 97 15.98 -9.57 4.50
C PRO A 97 17.47 -9.94 4.47
N THR A 98 18.07 -9.94 3.29
CA THR A 98 19.50 -10.24 3.10
C THR A 98 20.39 -9.02 3.19
N SER A 99 19.83 -7.84 2.88
CA SER A 99 20.53 -6.56 2.91
C SER A 99 19.61 -5.53 3.50
N VAL A 100 19.79 -5.27 4.79
CA VAL A 100 19.03 -4.22 5.48
C VAL A 100 19.92 -3.01 5.62
N VAL A 101 19.40 -1.88 5.20
CA VAL A 101 20.08 -0.60 5.25
C VAL A 101 19.26 0.41 6.06
N THR A 102 19.93 1.24 6.79
CA THR A 102 19.35 2.45 7.35
C THR A 102 19.70 3.65 6.48
N PHE A 103 18.91 4.68 6.59
CA PHE A 103 19.11 5.92 5.85
C PHE A 103 19.53 7.01 6.82
N LEU A 104 20.83 7.12 7.04
CA LEU A 104 21.44 8.21 7.76
C LEU A 104 21.86 9.28 6.74
N SER A 105 21.03 10.31 6.59
CA SER A 105 21.25 11.38 5.61
C SER A 105 21.20 10.84 4.15
N GLN A 106 22.24 11.00 3.36
CA GLN A 106 22.31 10.55 1.96
C GLN A 106 23.03 9.19 1.77
N ARG A 107 23.50 8.57 2.86
CA ARG A 107 24.27 7.32 2.80
C ARG A 107 23.41 6.13 3.20
N ARG A 108 23.60 5.01 2.49
CA ARG A 108 23.06 3.71 2.87
C ARG A 108 24.12 3.01 3.69
N GLU A 109 23.79 2.67 4.91
CA GLU A 109 24.68 1.92 5.81
C GLU A 109 24.03 0.59 6.17
N ALA A 110 24.81 -0.48 6.20
CA ALA A 110 24.33 -1.77 6.67
C ALA A 110 23.91 -1.66 8.13
N VAL A 111 22.82 -2.33 8.48
CA VAL A 111 22.24 -2.27 9.82
C VAL A 111 22.58 -3.54 10.56
N ASP A 112 23.30 -3.41 11.67
CA ASP A 112 23.49 -4.51 12.61
C ASP A 112 22.30 -4.62 13.59
N GLU A 113 21.69 -3.50 13.94
CA GLU A 113 20.52 -3.43 14.82
C GLU A 113 19.67 -2.22 14.49
N ALA A 114 18.34 -2.39 14.56
CA ALA A 114 17.38 -1.28 14.45
C ALA A 114 16.25 -1.47 15.46
N TYR A 115 15.59 -0.39 15.84
CA TYR A 115 14.64 -0.36 16.94
C TYR A 115 13.38 0.43 16.58
N ALA A 116 12.38 0.37 17.47
CA ALA A 116 11.14 1.12 17.28
C ALA A 116 11.41 2.61 17.00
N GLY A 117 10.78 3.12 15.94
CA GLY A 117 11.00 4.50 15.45
C GLY A 117 12.02 4.59 14.32
N ASP A 118 12.88 3.60 14.12
CA ASP A 118 13.83 3.57 13.01
C ASP A 118 13.13 3.29 11.68
N ILE A 119 13.80 3.71 10.62
CA ILE A 119 13.44 3.37 9.24
C ILE A 119 14.50 2.45 8.69
N ILE A 120 14.10 1.25 8.36
CA ILE A 120 14.96 0.28 7.68
C ILE A 120 14.48 0.07 6.24
N GLY A 121 15.43 -0.13 5.34
CA GLY A 121 15.16 -0.51 3.96
C GLY A 121 15.71 -1.90 3.69
N PHE A 122 14.94 -2.73 3.03
CA PHE A 122 15.43 -4.04 2.59
C PHE A 122 15.00 -4.34 1.15
N THR A 123 15.87 -5.09 0.47
CA THR A 123 15.62 -5.50 -0.91
C THR A 123 14.53 -6.57 -0.95
N THR A 124 13.59 -6.42 -1.88
CA THR A 124 12.51 -7.37 -2.14
C THR A 124 12.33 -7.60 -3.63
N HIS A 125 11.99 -8.83 -4.01
CA HIS A 125 11.69 -9.20 -5.40
C HIS A 125 10.19 -9.13 -5.74
N GLY A 126 9.41 -8.45 -4.90
CA GLY A 126 7.96 -8.32 -5.00
C GLY A 126 7.22 -8.95 -3.83
N GLY A 127 5.89 -8.83 -3.83
CA GLY A 127 5.03 -9.37 -2.78
C GLY A 127 4.95 -8.50 -1.52
N VAL A 128 5.69 -7.41 -1.46
CA VAL A 128 5.60 -6.37 -0.44
C VAL A 128 5.01 -5.12 -1.07
N GLN A 129 3.99 -4.57 -0.45
CA GLN A 129 3.27 -3.39 -0.92
C GLN A 129 3.29 -2.28 0.13
N LEU A 130 3.03 -1.08 -0.34
CA LEU A 130 2.76 0.07 0.53
C LEU A 130 1.64 -0.28 1.52
N GLY A 131 1.84 0.01 2.80
CA GLY A 131 0.89 -0.29 3.87
C GLY A 131 0.96 -1.70 4.46
N ASP A 132 1.78 -2.60 3.92
CA ASP A 132 1.96 -3.93 4.50
C ASP A 132 2.52 -3.84 5.92
N THR A 133 1.95 -4.67 6.79
CA THR A 133 2.47 -4.89 8.13
C THR A 133 3.46 -6.06 8.10
N ILE A 134 4.62 -5.84 8.70
CA ILE A 134 5.69 -6.83 8.81
C ILE A 134 5.95 -7.11 10.28
N THR A 135 5.99 -8.39 10.64
CA THR A 135 6.22 -8.84 12.03
C THR A 135 7.18 -10.01 12.07
N ASP A 136 7.66 -10.35 13.25
CA ASP A 136 8.43 -11.58 13.54
C ASP A 136 7.56 -12.83 13.79
N GLY A 137 6.26 -12.76 13.47
CA GLY A 137 5.31 -13.86 13.62
C GLY A 137 4.02 -13.46 14.35
N ALA A 138 4.00 -12.31 15.02
CA ALA A 138 2.79 -11.79 15.64
C ALA A 138 1.69 -11.58 14.60
N ASN A 139 0.48 -12.04 14.89
CA ASN A 139 -0.66 -11.91 13.99
C ASN A 139 -1.39 -10.57 14.23
N LEU A 140 -0.74 -9.49 13.85
CA LEU A 140 -1.26 -8.12 13.99
C LEU A 140 -1.20 -7.38 12.67
N GLN A 141 -2.05 -6.37 12.51
CA GLN A 141 -2.09 -5.52 11.34
C GLN A 141 -2.22 -4.06 11.76
N PHE A 142 -1.32 -3.22 11.27
CA PHE A 142 -1.45 -1.79 11.49
C PHE A 142 -2.60 -1.21 10.68
N THR A 143 -3.36 -0.33 11.32
CA THR A 143 -4.50 0.40 10.77
C THR A 143 -4.18 1.89 10.70
N GLY A 144 -5.05 2.66 10.02
CA GLY A 144 -4.91 4.13 9.99
C GLY A 144 -3.98 4.66 8.89
N LEU A 145 -3.58 3.83 7.91
CA LEU A 145 -2.95 4.30 6.68
C LEU A 145 -4.01 4.40 5.58
N PRO A 146 -4.58 5.59 5.35
CA PRO A 146 -5.66 5.73 4.39
C PRO A 146 -5.13 5.66 2.95
N PHE A 147 -5.89 4.98 2.12
CA PHE A 147 -5.74 4.96 0.68
C PHE A 147 -6.93 5.70 0.09
N PHE A 148 -6.70 6.92 -0.37
CA PHE A 148 -7.76 7.77 -0.90
C PHE A 148 -8.18 7.34 -2.30
N ALA A 149 -9.47 7.44 -2.59
CA ALA A 149 -9.96 7.26 -3.93
C ALA A 149 -9.37 8.34 -4.86
N PRO A 150 -9.01 7.96 -6.10
CA PRO A 150 -8.48 8.93 -7.05
C PRO A 150 -9.56 9.89 -7.52
N GLU A 151 -9.12 11.09 -7.91
CA GLU A 151 -9.98 12.16 -8.41
C GLU A 151 -9.89 12.33 -9.93
N MET A 152 -8.89 11.70 -10.54
CA MET A 152 -8.65 11.74 -11.98
C MET A 152 -8.46 10.33 -12.52
N PHE A 153 -9.03 10.08 -13.70
CA PHE A 153 -8.91 8.78 -14.36
C PHE A 153 -8.49 8.92 -15.82
N MET A 154 -7.64 7.98 -16.25
CA MET A 154 -7.27 7.80 -17.64
C MET A 154 -7.30 6.34 -18.04
N THR A 155 -7.66 6.08 -19.28
CA THR A 155 -7.58 4.75 -19.90
C THR A 155 -6.20 4.51 -20.45
N VAL A 156 -5.63 3.33 -20.21
CA VAL A 156 -4.33 2.93 -20.76
C VAL A 156 -4.52 2.18 -22.05
N LEU A 157 -4.00 2.72 -23.13
CA LEU A 157 -3.98 2.09 -24.43
C LEU A 157 -2.55 1.70 -24.81
N LEU A 158 -2.32 0.43 -25.00
CA LEU A 158 -1.03 -0.10 -25.41
C LEU A 158 -0.88 0.03 -26.93
N ARG A 159 0.19 0.69 -27.40
CA ARG A 159 0.47 0.84 -28.83
C ARG A 159 0.89 -0.46 -29.51
N ASN A 160 1.62 -1.31 -28.79
CA ASN A 160 2.06 -2.60 -29.30
C ASN A 160 1.42 -3.75 -28.51
N PRO A 161 0.41 -4.46 -29.07
CA PRO A 161 -0.29 -5.54 -28.37
C PRO A 161 0.62 -6.68 -27.87
N LEU A 162 1.78 -6.88 -28.46
CA LEU A 162 2.74 -7.91 -28.06
C LEU A 162 3.34 -7.62 -26.66
N ARG A 163 3.22 -6.41 -26.15
CA ARG A 163 3.74 -5.97 -24.85
C ARG A 163 2.69 -6.04 -23.72
N THR A 164 1.59 -6.72 -23.92
CA THR A 164 0.50 -6.81 -22.91
C THR A 164 0.97 -7.34 -21.56
N LYS A 165 1.83 -8.37 -21.55
CA LYS A 165 2.38 -8.94 -20.31
C LYS A 165 3.28 -7.95 -19.57
N GLN A 166 4.13 -7.23 -20.30
CA GLN A 166 5.01 -6.20 -19.75
C GLN A 166 4.18 -5.03 -19.17
N LEU A 167 3.13 -4.62 -19.87
CA LEU A 167 2.20 -3.59 -19.37
C LEU A 167 1.54 -4.03 -18.06
N GLN A 168 0.99 -5.23 -18.02
CA GLN A 168 0.37 -5.76 -16.79
C GLN A 168 1.37 -5.81 -15.64
N GLN A 169 2.58 -6.31 -15.89
CA GLN A 169 3.63 -6.34 -14.88
C GLN A 169 4.01 -4.92 -14.42
N GLY A 170 4.21 -3.99 -15.34
CA GLY A 170 4.54 -2.59 -15.03
C GLY A 170 3.46 -1.92 -14.20
N LEU A 171 2.19 -2.07 -14.57
CA LEU A 171 1.08 -1.47 -13.86
C LEU A 171 0.92 -2.06 -12.44
N VAL A 172 1.04 -3.38 -12.28
CA VAL A 172 1.03 -4.00 -10.95
C VAL A 172 2.15 -3.44 -10.09
N GLN A 173 3.35 -3.36 -10.64
CA GLN A 173 4.51 -2.89 -9.90
C GLN A 173 4.42 -1.40 -9.53
N LEU A 174 3.99 -0.55 -10.44
CA LEU A 174 3.78 0.88 -10.17
C LEU A 174 2.63 1.10 -9.18
N GLY A 175 1.62 0.25 -9.21
CA GLY A 175 0.54 0.24 -8.21
C GLY A 175 1.02 -0.17 -6.81
N GLU A 176 1.85 -1.22 -6.72
CA GLU A 176 2.45 -1.67 -5.45
C GLU A 176 3.38 -0.61 -4.82
N GLU A 177 4.03 0.20 -5.64
CA GLU A 177 4.84 1.34 -5.20
C GLU A 177 4.00 2.54 -4.74
N GLY A 178 2.70 2.53 -5.04
CA GLY A 178 1.81 3.67 -4.78
C GLY A 178 1.98 4.84 -5.75
N ALA A 179 2.70 4.63 -6.86
CA ALA A 179 2.91 5.67 -7.88
C ALA A 179 1.61 6.04 -8.59
N ILE A 180 0.72 5.07 -8.76
CA ILE A 180 -0.59 5.21 -9.42
C ILE A 180 -1.56 4.18 -8.85
N GLN A 181 -2.85 4.43 -8.97
CA GLN A 181 -3.88 3.43 -8.71
C GLN A 181 -4.31 2.78 -10.00
N VAL A 182 -4.45 1.46 -10.00
CA VAL A 182 -4.81 0.68 -11.18
C VAL A 182 -6.15 0.01 -10.93
N PHE A 183 -7.07 0.18 -11.88
CA PHE A 183 -8.39 -0.43 -11.83
C PHE A 183 -8.62 -1.27 -13.08
N LYS A 184 -9.05 -2.50 -12.86
CA LYS A 184 -9.41 -3.44 -13.93
C LYS A 184 -10.94 -3.51 -14.00
N PRO A 185 -11.58 -3.04 -15.08
CA PRO A 185 -13.01 -3.18 -15.25
C PRO A 185 -13.44 -4.64 -15.24
N GLU A 186 -14.49 -4.99 -14.52
CA GLU A 186 -14.98 -6.39 -14.43
C GLU A 186 -15.54 -6.91 -15.76
N MET A 187 -16.17 -6.05 -16.52
CA MET A 187 -16.67 -6.38 -17.88
C MET A 187 -15.54 -6.52 -18.91
N GLY A 188 -14.29 -6.40 -18.48
CA GLY A 188 -13.14 -6.40 -19.39
C GLY A 188 -12.91 -5.04 -20.02
N GLY A 189 -11.92 -4.98 -20.94
CA GLY A 189 -11.51 -3.76 -21.60
C GLY A 189 -10.16 -3.25 -21.14
N ALA A 190 -9.85 -1.99 -21.49
CA ALA A 190 -8.59 -1.37 -21.11
C ALA A 190 -8.54 -1.06 -19.61
N MET A 191 -7.36 -1.18 -19.01
CA MET A 191 -7.14 -0.80 -17.64
C MET A 191 -7.27 0.72 -17.46
N LEU A 192 -7.72 1.10 -16.28
CA LEU A 192 -7.85 2.49 -15.89
C LEU A 192 -6.75 2.83 -14.88
N LEU A 193 -6.18 4.00 -15.02
CA LEU A 193 -5.28 4.59 -14.04
C LEU A 193 -6.05 5.66 -13.28
N GLY A 194 -5.90 5.63 -11.96
CA GLY A 194 -6.44 6.65 -11.07
C GLY A 194 -5.32 7.40 -10.37
N ALA A 195 -5.42 8.72 -10.34
CA ALA A 195 -4.44 9.60 -9.73
C ALA A 195 -5.10 10.75 -8.95
N VAL A 196 -4.32 11.39 -8.09
CA VAL A 196 -4.71 12.63 -7.40
C VAL A 196 -4.30 13.85 -8.22
N GLY A 197 -3.29 13.71 -9.08
CA GLY A 197 -2.79 14.81 -9.91
C GLY A 197 -2.27 14.36 -11.27
N GLN A 198 -2.28 15.30 -12.23
CA GLN A 198 -1.90 15.05 -13.62
C GLN A 198 -0.45 14.53 -13.76
N LEU A 199 0.48 15.04 -12.98
CA LEU A 199 1.89 14.67 -13.06
C LEU A 199 2.12 13.16 -12.80
N GLN A 200 1.28 12.51 -12.00
CA GLN A 200 1.40 11.07 -11.78
C GLN A 200 1.22 10.27 -13.07
N PHE A 201 0.32 10.67 -13.94
CA PHE A 201 0.13 10.01 -15.25
C PHE A 201 1.35 10.14 -16.15
N GLU A 202 1.95 11.33 -16.19
CA GLU A 202 3.16 11.59 -17.00
C GLU A 202 4.34 10.76 -16.50
N VAL A 203 4.54 10.72 -15.19
CA VAL A 203 5.58 9.88 -14.56
C VAL A 203 5.36 8.41 -14.88
N VAL A 204 4.14 7.91 -14.74
CA VAL A 204 3.81 6.52 -15.04
C VAL A 204 4.03 6.18 -16.50
N GLN A 205 3.60 7.04 -17.42
CA GLN A 205 3.80 6.86 -18.86
C GLN A 205 5.30 6.80 -19.20
N HIS A 206 6.10 7.71 -18.62
CA HIS A 206 7.55 7.73 -18.80
C HIS A 206 8.21 6.44 -18.26
N ARG A 207 7.82 6.00 -17.07
CA ARG A 207 8.34 4.79 -16.44
C ARG A 207 7.95 3.51 -17.19
N LEU A 208 6.69 3.41 -17.67
CA LEU A 208 6.26 2.28 -18.50
C LEU A 208 7.11 2.15 -19.76
N LYS A 209 7.46 3.27 -20.38
CA LYS A 209 8.32 3.27 -21.57
C LYS A 209 9.77 2.93 -21.23
N GLY A 210 10.34 3.54 -20.19
CA GLY A 210 11.76 3.40 -19.84
C GLY A 210 12.11 2.08 -19.15
N GLU A 211 11.24 1.62 -18.24
CA GLU A 211 11.53 0.45 -17.39
C GLU A 211 10.93 -0.85 -17.93
N TYR A 212 9.80 -0.77 -18.65
CA TYR A 212 9.04 -1.96 -19.10
C TYR A 212 8.98 -2.10 -20.63
N ASP A 213 9.60 -1.18 -21.37
CA ASP A 213 9.54 -1.12 -22.83
C ASP A 213 8.09 -1.14 -23.35
N CYS A 214 7.22 -0.43 -22.64
CA CYS A 214 5.80 -0.31 -22.96
C CYS A 214 5.46 1.13 -23.40
N ASP A 215 5.29 1.34 -24.71
CA ASP A 215 4.77 2.61 -25.22
C ASP A 215 3.25 2.60 -25.10
N VAL A 216 2.74 3.44 -24.21
CA VAL A 216 1.30 3.58 -23.95
C VAL A 216 0.81 4.96 -24.30
N ARG A 217 -0.47 5.05 -24.68
CA ARG A 217 -1.21 6.28 -24.79
C ARG A 217 -2.24 6.32 -23.65
N LEU A 218 -2.29 7.43 -22.95
CA LEU A 218 -3.29 7.69 -21.94
C LEU A 218 -4.40 8.55 -22.54
N GLU A 219 -5.63 8.09 -22.43
CA GLU A 219 -6.81 8.78 -22.94
C GLU A 219 -7.75 9.13 -21.81
N SER A 220 -8.38 10.28 -21.90
CA SER A 220 -9.44 10.66 -20.99
C SER A 220 -10.58 9.65 -21.02
N CYS A 221 -11.16 9.37 -19.87
CA CYS A 221 -12.35 8.52 -19.76
C CYS A 221 -13.48 9.27 -19.04
N GLN A 222 -14.65 8.66 -19.02
CA GLN A 222 -15.84 9.28 -18.42
C GLN A 222 -15.83 9.28 -16.88
N TYR A 223 -14.92 8.58 -16.25
CA TYR A 223 -14.90 8.43 -14.79
C TYR A 223 -14.17 9.59 -14.12
N THR A 224 -14.79 10.12 -13.07
CA THR A 224 -14.27 11.25 -12.28
C THR A 224 -14.04 10.87 -10.82
N GLY A 225 -14.30 9.63 -10.45
CA GLY A 225 -14.11 9.15 -9.09
C GLY A 225 -14.33 7.65 -8.96
N ALA A 226 -13.91 7.12 -7.83
CA ALA A 226 -14.19 5.75 -7.42
C ALA A 226 -14.67 5.72 -5.96
N ARG A 227 -15.40 4.67 -5.61
CA ARG A 227 -15.74 4.32 -4.23
C ARG A 227 -15.59 2.82 -4.07
N TRP A 228 -14.85 2.40 -3.07
CA TRP A 228 -14.89 1.00 -2.68
C TRP A 228 -16.24 0.69 -2.06
N ILE A 229 -16.77 -0.49 -2.34
CA ILE A 229 -18.12 -0.85 -1.94
C ILE A 229 -18.13 -2.09 -1.06
N THR A 230 -18.99 -2.06 -0.07
CA THR A 230 -19.38 -3.21 0.75
C THR A 230 -20.89 -3.29 0.84
N ALA A 231 -21.41 -4.41 1.24
CA ALA A 231 -22.84 -4.63 1.45
C ALA A 231 -23.10 -5.41 2.74
N ASP A 232 -24.29 -5.31 3.28
CA ASP A 232 -24.68 -6.06 4.46
C ASP A 232 -24.74 -7.57 4.18
N THR A 233 -25.08 -7.94 2.94
CA THR A 233 -25.13 -9.34 2.51
C THR A 233 -24.53 -9.52 1.11
N PRO A 234 -24.01 -10.73 0.79
CA PRO A 234 -23.52 -11.03 -0.55
C PRO A 234 -24.60 -10.93 -1.64
N ALA A 235 -25.86 -11.17 -1.30
CA ALA A 235 -26.98 -11.07 -2.23
C ALA A 235 -27.22 -9.61 -2.66
N GLU A 236 -27.13 -8.67 -1.74
CA GLU A 236 -27.25 -7.24 -2.01
C GLU A 236 -26.09 -6.72 -2.85
N LEU A 237 -24.86 -7.19 -2.56
CA LEU A 237 -23.70 -6.85 -3.38
C LEU A 237 -23.88 -7.33 -4.82
N ARG A 238 -24.35 -8.57 -5.03
CA ARG A 238 -24.64 -9.09 -6.37
C ARG A 238 -25.71 -8.29 -7.09
N ALA A 239 -26.82 -7.99 -6.42
CA ALA A 239 -27.90 -7.18 -7.01
C ALA A 239 -27.39 -5.79 -7.46
N PHE A 240 -26.45 -5.21 -6.69
CA PHE A 240 -25.83 -3.95 -7.06
C PHE A 240 -24.89 -4.09 -8.26
N THR A 241 -24.01 -5.09 -8.26
CA THR A 241 -23.07 -5.32 -9.37
C THR A 241 -23.80 -5.63 -10.66
N ASP A 242 -24.90 -6.40 -10.60
CA ASP A 242 -25.75 -6.71 -11.75
C ASP A 242 -26.49 -5.47 -12.29
N ALA A 243 -26.81 -4.51 -11.41
CA ALA A 243 -27.45 -3.26 -11.82
C ALA A 243 -26.47 -2.26 -12.46
N TYR A 244 -25.17 -2.34 -12.14
CA TYR A 244 -24.15 -1.41 -12.60
C TYR A 244 -22.90 -2.10 -13.17
N PRO A 245 -23.02 -3.12 -14.05
CA PRO A 245 -21.89 -3.97 -14.44
C PRO A 245 -20.74 -3.20 -15.10
N THR A 246 -21.06 -2.17 -15.91
CA THR A 246 -20.06 -1.36 -16.60
C THR A 246 -19.30 -0.38 -15.70
N ARG A 247 -19.75 -0.22 -14.45
CA ARG A 247 -19.14 0.67 -13.47
C ARG A 247 -18.35 -0.08 -12.39
N MET A 248 -18.29 -1.40 -12.49
CA MET A 248 -17.53 -2.23 -11.56
C MET A 248 -16.10 -2.40 -12.03
N ALA A 249 -15.17 -2.23 -11.12
CA ALA A 249 -13.75 -2.49 -11.35
C ALA A 249 -13.10 -3.06 -10.10
N LEU A 250 -12.05 -3.85 -10.30
CA LEU A 250 -11.18 -4.33 -9.23
C LEU A 250 -9.93 -3.45 -9.17
N ASP A 251 -9.55 -3.03 -7.98
CA ASP A 251 -8.28 -2.36 -7.77
C ASP A 251 -7.09 -3.35 -7.75
N ALA A 252 -5.87 -2.85 -7.58
CA ALA A 252 -4.67 -3.70 -7.55
C ALA A 252 -4.66 -4.73 -6.41
N ALA A 253 -5.47 -4.55 -5.38
CA ALA A 253 -5.65 -5.50 -4.28
C ALA A 253 -6.86 -6.45 -4.48
N ASN A 254 -7.47 -6.44 -5.67
CA ASN A 254 -8.72 -7.14 -6.01
C ASN A 254 -9.92 -6.70 -5.14
N THR A 255 -9.89 -5.47 -4.65
CA THR A 255 -11.04 -4.91 -3.93
C THR A 255 -12.00 -4.27 -4.92
N LEU A 256 -13.29 -4.56 -4.76
CA LEU A 256 -14.33 -4.07 -5.67
C LEU A 256 -14.57 -2.57 -5.47
N ALA A 257 -14.59 -1.86 -6.58
CA ALA A 257 -14.83 -0.43 -6.63
C ALA A 257 -15.94 -0.09 -7.64
N TYR A 258 -16.79 0.85 -7.26
CA TYR A 258 -17.76 1.50 -8.12
C TYR A 258 -17.15 2.76 -8.74
N LEU A 259 -17.12 2.84 -10.05
CA LEU A 259 -16.60 3.97 -10.81
C LEU A 259 -17.71 5.00 -11.06
N CYS A 260 -17.46 6.25 -10.69
CA CYS A 260 -18.42 7.33 -10.76
C CYS A 260 -18.11 8.25 -11.96
N THR A 261 -19.12 8.69 -12.68
CA THR A 261 -19.00 9.71 -13.73
C THR A 261 -19.30 11.13 -13.18
N SER A 262 -19.94 11.17 -12.04
CA SER A 262 -20.23 12.40 -11.31
C SER A 262 -20.40 12.13 -9.81
N PRO A 263 -20.29 13.14 -8.94
CA PRO A 263 -20.61 13.02 -7.52
C PRO A 263 -22.06 12.59 -7.23
N TYR A 264 -22.98 12.88 -8.14
CA TYR A 264 -24.40 12.50 -8.01
C TYR A 264 -24.61 10.99 -8.15
N ASP A 265 -23.75 10.29 -8.88
CA ASP A 265 -23.86 8.86 -9.12
C ASP A 265 -23.90 8.06 -7.83
N VAL A 266 -23.03 8.42 -6.87
CA VAL A 266 -22.97 7.75 -5.56
C VAL A 266 -24.26 7.95 -4.79
N ARG A 267 -24.81 9.19 -4.80
CA ARG A 267 -26.04 9.49 -4.08
C ARG A 267 -27.24 8.74 -4.67
N LEU A 268 -27.39 8.74 -5.98
CA LEU A 268 -28.46 8.01 -6.67
C LEU A 268 -28.35 6.50 -6.47
N ALA A 269 -27.11 5.98 -6.52
CA ALA A 269 -26.87 4.57 -6.25
C ALA A 269 -27.19 4.19 -4.80
N GLN A 270 -26.87 5.03 -3.85
CA GLN A 270 -27.17 4.83 -2.43
C GLN A 270 -28.66 4.93 -2.10
N GLU A 271 -29.37 5.86 -2.74
CA GLU A 271 -30.84 5.96 -2.63
C GLU A 271 -31.54 4.70 -3.14
N ARG A 272 -31.05 4.13 -4.26
CA ARG A 272 -31.61 2.92 -4.86
C ARG A 272 -31.19 1.63 -4.14
N PHE A 273 -29.99 1.61 -3.56
CA PHE A 273 -29.41 0.46 -2.87
C PHE A 273 -28.91 0.89 -1.48
N PRO A 274 -29.81 1.13 -0.52
CA PRO A 274 -29.46 1.71 0.78
C PRO A 274 -28.56 0.82 1.65
N LYS A 275 -28.43 -0.47 1.33
CA LYS A 275 -27.59 -1.43 2.03
C LYS A 275 -26.19 -1.61 1.40
N ILE A 276 -25.89 -0.80 0.39
CA ILE A 276 -24.55 -0.69 -0.16
C ILE A 276 -23.83 0.47 0.49
N HIS A 277 -22.64 0.21 1.01
CA HIS A 277 -21.81 1.22 1.66
C HIS A 277 -20.70 1.65 0.71
N PHE A 278 -20.60 2.97 0.49
CA PHE A 278 -19.61 3.57 -0.42
C PHE A 278 -18.50 4.23 0.39
N HIS A 279 -17.28 3.75 0.22
CA HIS A 279 -16.12 4.20 0.98
C HIS A 279 -15.20 5.08 0.11
N PRO A 280 -14.95 6.35 0.49
CA PRO A 280 -14.05 7.24 -0.24
C PRO A 280 -12.58 6.90 0.00
N LEU A 281 -12.32 6.10 1.01
CA LEU A 281 -10.99 5.61 1.35
C LEU A 281 -11.07 4.13 1.74
N ARG A 282 -9.98 3.42 1.57
CA ARG A 282 -9.75 2.11 2.19
C ARG A 282 -8.44 2.12 2.95
N GLU A 283 -8.29 1.21 3.87
CA GLU A 283 -7.00 1.02 4.50
C GLU A 283 -6.07 0.20 3.61
N HIS A 284 -4.79 0.55 3.59
CA HIS A 284 -3.77 -0.33 3.02
C HIS A 284 -3.74 -1.64 3.80
N ALA A 285 -3.67 -2.72 3.09
CA ALA A 285 -3.40 -4.05 3.60
C ALA A 285 -4.26 -4.50 4.78
N GLY A 286 -5.57 -4.43 4.68
CA GLY A 286 -6.00 -5.19 5.62
C GLY A 286 -7.24 -5.52 6.17
N LEU A 287 -7.97 -4.75 6.56
CA LEU A 287 -9.34 -5.11 6.78
C LEU A 287 -9.98 -5.02 5.39
N ALA A 288 -9.98 -6.16 4.70
CA ALA A 288 -10.90 -6.30 3.60
C ALA A 288 -12.22 -5.78 4.13
N LEU A 289 -12.63 -4.60 3.68
CA LEU A 289 -13.96 -4.10 3.95
C LEU A 289 -14.90 -5.22 3.49
N GLY A 290 -15.24 -6.13 4.43
CA GLY A 290 -16.31 -7.11 4.27
C GLY A 290 -16.29 -8.01 3.05
N ASN A 291 -15.17 -8.53 2.59
CA ASN A 291 -15.17 -9.72 1.75
C ASN A 291 -15.29 -10.95 2.66
N ALA A 292 -16.50 -11.21 3.13
CA ALA A 292 -16.90 -12.56 3.47
C ALA A 292 -17.00 -13.33 2.15
N GLY A 293 -15.94 -14.11 1.85
CA GLY A 293 -15.95 -15.11 0.80
C GLY A 293 -16.90 -16.23 1.12
#